data_073feef6f0ac69229bcdc4c1746ff87f
#
_entry.id   073feef6f0ac69229bcdc4c1746ff87f
#
_cell.length_a   1.000
_cell.length_b   1.000
_cell.length_c   1.000
_cell.angle_alpha   90.00
_cell.angle_beta   90.00
_cell.angle_gamma   90.00
#
_symmetry.space_group_name_H-M   'P 1'
#
loop_
_entity.id
_entity.type
_entity.pdbx_description
1 polymer ?
#
loop_
_entity_poly.entity_id
_entity_poly.type
_entity_poly.pdbx_seq_one_letter_code
_entity_poly.pdbx_strand_id
1 'polypeptide(L)'
;MSPNAITTRAAIAKLARAGREMRPHAAKAAELLKALGNEQRLMILCNLVSGPLSVGQLNERVPLSQSALSQHLGILRDSGVVATMRESQSIIYSLPPGIATRIIGLLHEEFCPH
;
A
#
# COMPACT_ATOMS: atom_id res chain seq x y z
N MET A 1 23.99 16.34 -17.05
CA MET A 1 22.56 16.31 -16.91
C MET A 1 21.94 17.69 -17.08
N SER A 2 20.95 17.79 -17.86
CA SER A 2 20.37 19.09 -18.16
C SER A 2 18.97 19.20 -17.56
N PRO A 3 18.80 19.93 -16.47
CA PRO A 3 17.49 20.19 -15.93
C PRO A 3 16.63 21.02 -16.86
N ASN A 4 17.24 21.65 -17.87
CA ASN A 4 16.52 22.52 -18.79
C ASN A 4 15.56 21.77 -19.70
N ALA A 5 15.69 20.46 -19.78
CA ALA A 5 14.78 19.66 -20.61
C ALA A 5 13.33 19.80 -20.17
N ILE A 6 13.10 20.18 -18.92
CA ILE A 6 11.74 20.31 -18.38
C ILE A 6 11.27 21.74 -18.30
N THR A 7 12.04 22.71 -18.79
CA THR A 7 11.71 24.13 -18.67
C THR A 7 11.04 24.71 -19.91
N THR A 8 10.64 23.88 -20.88
CA THR A 8 9.90 24.36 -22.03
C THR A 8 8.49 24.77 -21.59
N ARG A 9 7.91 25.71 -22.34
CA ARG A 9 6.55 26.17 -22.07
C ARG A 9 5.55 25.02 -22.11
N ALA A 10 5.72 24.10 -23.04
CA ALA A 10 4.84 22.93 -23.16
C ALA A 10 4.97 22.02 -21.95
N ALA A 11 6.21 21.80 -21.48
CA ALA A 11 6.43 20.95 -20.30
C ALA A 11 5.86 21.59 -19.04
N ILE A 12 6.00 22.91 -18.89
CA ILE A 12 5.45 23.64 -17.75
C ILE A 12 3.92 23.55 -17.76
N ALA A 13 3.31 23.74 -18.93
CA ALA A 13 1.85 23.65 -19.07
C ALA A 13 1.36 22.24 -18.74
N LYS A 14 2.08 21.22 -19.15
CA LYS A 14 1.73 19.83 -18.86
C LYS A 14 1.79 19.55 -17.35
N LEU A 15 2.81 20.04 -16.67
CA LEU A 15 2.94 19.87 -15.22
C LEU A 15 1.81 20.60 -14.48
N ALA A 16 1.45 21.78 -14.95
CA ALA A 16 0.34 22.53 -14.34
C ALA A 16 -0.98 21.80 -14.50
N ARG A 17 -1.20 21.18 -15.67
CA ARG A 17 -2.41 20.38 -15.87
C ARG A 17 -2.44 19.17 -14.96
N ALA A 18 -1.29 18.49 -14.79
CA ALA A 18 -1.22 17.32 -13.91
C ALA A 18 -1.61 17.69 -12.50
N GLY A 19 -1.15 18.82 -11.98
CA GLY A 19 -1.54 19.30 -10.67
C GLY A 19 -3.04 19.54 -10.54
N ARG A 20 -3.62 20.19 -11.56
CA ARG A 20 -5.07 20.45 -11.56
C ARG A 20 -5.88 19.16 -11.64
N GLU A 21 -5.42 18.20 -12.41
CA GLU A 21 -6.09 16.91 -12.54
C GLU A 21 -6.05 16.12 -11.25
N MET A 22 -4.95 16.21 -10.50
CA MET A 22 -4.80 15.51 -9.23
C MET A 22 -5.64 16.16 -8.13
N ARG A 23 -5.92 17.46 -8.21
CA ARG A 23 -6.56 18.18 -7.11
C ARG A 23 -7.84 17.52 -6.58
N PRO A 24 -8.79 17.07 -7.42
CA PRO A 24 -9.99 16.43 -6.89
C PRO A 24 -9.74 15.05 -6.29
N HIS A 25 -8.56 14.47 -6.50
CA HIS A 25 -8.22 13.14 -6.03
C HIS A 25 -7.18 13.13 -4.91
N ALA A 26 -6.62 14.31 -4.61
CA ALA A 26 -5.48 14.39 -3.68
C ALA A 26 -5.81 13.87 -2.29
N ALA A 27 -6.99 14.17 -1.76
CA ALA A 27 -7.37 13.71 -0.43
C ALA A 27 -7.45 12.18 -0.38
N LYS A 28 -8.04 11.58 -1.40
CA LYS A 28 -8.18 10.13 -1.45
C LYS A 28 -6.83 9.44 -1.62
N ALA A 29 -5.96 10.00 -2.47
CA ALA A 29 -4.61 9.48 -2.65
C ALA A 29 -3.81 9.58 -1.37
N ALA A 30 -3.96 10.71 -0.64
CA ALA A 30 -3.27 10.89 0.63
C ALA A 30 -3.76 9.91 1.68
N GLU A 31 -5.05 9.60 1.71
CA GLU A 31 -5.59 8.59 2.62
C GLU A 31 -4.98 7.23 2.36
N LEU A 32 -4.84 6.86 1.09
CA LEU A 32 -4.20 5.61 0.71
C LEU A 32 -2.77 5.56 1.23
N LEU A 33 -2.01 6.63 0.98
CA LEU A 33 -0.61 6.68 1.41
C LEU A 33 -0.49 6.63 2.93
N LYS A 34 -1.43 7.24 3.66
CA LYS A 34 -1.44 7.16 5.13
C LYS A 34 -1.68 5.73 5.62
N ALA A 35 -2.54 4.99 4.93
CA ALA A 35 -2.79 3.59 5.30
C ALA A 35 -1.52 2.76 5.11
N LEU A 36 -0.70 3.06 4.10
CA LEU A 36 0.55 2.38 3.85
C LEU A 36 1.70 2.89 4.72
N GLY A 37 1.65 4.15 5.14
CA GLY A 37 2.77 4.84 5.78
C GLY A 37 2.90 4.57 7.27
N ASN A 38 2.96 3.30 7.65
CA ASN A 38 3.13 2.87 9.03
C ASN A 38 4.00 1.62 9.02
N GLU A 39 5.01 1.60 9.87
CA GLU A 39 6.00 0.52 9.88
C GLU A 39 5.37 -0.86 10.06
N GLN A 40 4.48 -1.01 11.03
CA GLN A 40 3.85 -2.29 11.27
C GLN A 40 2.94 -2.71 10.13
N ARG A 41 2.21 -1.77 9.54
CA ARG A 41 1.35 -2.09 8.41
C ARG A 41 2.16 -2.49 7.18
N LEU A 42 3.32 -1.83 6.97
CA LEU A 42 4.20 -2.23 5.88
C LEU A 42 4.73 -3.65 6.08
N MET A 43 5.07 -4.01 7.32
CA MET A 43 5.50 -5.38 7.63
C MET A 43 4.41 -6.39 7.30
N ILE A 44 3.18 -6.09 7.66
CA ILE A 44 2.05 -6.96 7.36
C ILE A 44 1.90 -7.13 5.84
N LEU A 45 1.91 -6.01 5.12
CA LEU A 45 1.69 -6.01 3.68
C LEU A 45 2.80 -6.74 2.93
N CYS A 46 4.05 -6.54 3.35
CA CYS A 46 5.17 -7.22 2.72
C CYS A 46 5.10 -8.74 2.91
N ASN A 47 4.56 -9.19 4.04
CA ASN A 47 4.35 -10.62 4.24
C ASN A 47 3.30 -11.20 3.30
N LEU A 48 2.39 -10.38 2.80
CA LEU A 48 1.35 -10.81 1.87
C LEU A 48 1.80 -10.80 0.41
N VAL A 49 2.98 -10.26 0.13
CA VAL A 49 3.50 -10.22 -1.24
C VAL A 49 3.64 -11.63 -1.83
N SER A 50 4.04 -12.59 -1.01
CA SER A 50 4.23 -13.96 -1.46
C SER A 50 2.94 -14.76 -1.60
N GLY A 51 1.83 -14.25 -1.08
CA GLY A 51 0.55 -14.92 -1.18
C GLY A 51 -0.32 -14.71 0.05
N PRO A 52 -1.55 -15.21 -0.01
CA PRO A 52 -2.51 -15.03 1.09
C PRO A 52 -2.05 -15.70 2.38
N LEU A 53 -2.40 -15.08 3.50
CA LEU A 53 -2.08 -15.60 4.83
C LEU A 53 -3.28 -15.43 5.76
N SER A 54 -3.44 -16.37 6.67
CA SER A 54 -4.43 -16.24 7.73
C SER A 54 -3.93 -15.29 8.81
N VAL A 55 -4.84 -14.83 9.67
CA VAL A 55 -4.47 -14.01 10.81
C VAL A 55 -3.44 -14.70 11.68
N GLY A 56 -3.63 -16.00 11.93
CA GLY A 56 -2.68 -16.77 12.73
C GLY A 56 -1.28 -16.80 12.12
N GLN A 57 -1.21 -17.00 10.81
CA GLN A 57 0.07 -17.00 10.11
C GLN A 57 0.72 -15.62 10.14
N LEU A 58 -0.05 -14.56 9.99
CA LEU A 58 0.46 -13.20 10.10
C LEU A 58 0.98 -12.93 11.50
N ASN A 59 0.27 -13.38 12.51
CA ASN A 59 0.69 -13.17 13.89
C ASN A 59 2.00 -13.89 14.22
N GLU A 60 2.28 -14.99 13.54
CA GLU A 60 3.55 -15.71 13.71
C GLU A 60 4.72 -14.96 13.06
N ARG A 61 4.44 -14.18 12.02
CA ARG A 61 5.48 -13.54 11.21
C ARG A 61 5.76 -12.09 11.58
N VAL A 62 4.80 -11.43 12.20
CA VAL A 62 4.91 -10.01 12.53
C VAL A 62 4.97 -9.89 14.05
N PRO A 63 5.98 -9.18 14.60
CA PRO A 63 6.15 -9.10 16.06
C PRO A 63 5.17 -8.11 16.68
N LEU A 64 3.89 -8.43 16.63
CA LEU A 64 2.81 -7.61 17.18
C LEU A 64 1.93 -8.47 18.08
N SER A 65 1.32 -7.83 19.06
CA SER A 65 0.28 -8.48 19.84
C SER A 65 -0.90 -8.75 18.92
N GLN A 66 -1.75 -9.69 19.31
CA GLN A 66 -2.91 -10.03 18.53
C GLN A 66 -3.85 -8.83 18.39
N SER A 67 -4.01 -8.03 19.44
CA SER A 67 -4.89 -6.88 19.38
C SER A 67 -4.32 -5.78 18.50
N ALA A 68 -3.00 -5.55 18.52
CA ALA A 68 -2.38 -4.58 17.63
C ALA A 68 -2.49 -5.02 16.16
N LEU A 69 -2.26 -6.30 15.89
CA LEU A 69 -2.41 -6.84 14.55
C LEU A 69 -3.85 -6.66 14.05
N SER A 70 -4.83 -6.97 14.88
CA SER A 70 -6.25 -6.79 14.52
C SER A 70 -6.58 -5.35 14.18
N GLN A 71 -6.04 -4.40 14.95
CA GLN A 71 -6.27 -2.98 14.68
C GLN A 71 -5.69 -2.57 13.33
N HIS A 72 -4.47 -2.98 13.05
CA HIS A 72 -3.83 -2.65 11.79
C HIS A 72 -4.54 -3.31 10.61
N LEU A 73 -4.95 -4.56 10.77
CA LEU A 73 -5.70 -5.25 9.71
C LEU A 73 -7.04 -4.58 9.45
N GLY A 74 -7.69 -4.07 10.51
CA GLY A 74 -8.93 -3.31 10.36
C GLY A 74 -8.74 -2.06 9.51
N ILE A 75 -7.69 -1.31 9.78
CA ILE A 75 -7.37 -0.10 9.01
C ILE A 75 -7.11 -0.46 7.54
N LEU A 76 -6.32 -1.50 7.30
CA LEU A 76 -5.99 -1.92 5.95
C LEU A 76 -7.21 -2.41 5.18
N ARG A 77 -8.09 -3.15 5.86
CA ARG A 77 -9.33 -3.62 5.24
C ARG A 77 -10.26 -2.46 4.92
N ASP A 78 -10.44 -1.53 5.87
CA ASP A 78 -11.33 -0.39 5.67
C ASP A 78 -10.83 0.54 4.57
N SER A 79 -9.52 0.59 4.37
CA SER A 79 -8.91 1.39 3.30
C SER A 79 -8.86 0.67 1.95
N GLY A 80 -9.32 -0.58 1.90
CA GLY A 80 -9.31 -1.36 0.66
C GLY A 80 -7.94 -1.84 0.22
N VAL A 81 -6.94 -1.75 1.12
CA VAL A 81 -5.56 -2.14 0.80
C VAL A 81 -5.40 -3.66 0.80
N VAL A 82 -6.20 -4.35 1.62
CA VAL A 82 -6.20 -5.81 1.65
C VAL A 82 -7.60 -6.33 1.36
N ALA A 83 -7.67 -7.54 0.83
CA ALA A 83 -8.90 -8.27 0.65
C ALA A 83 -8.96 -9.39 1.68
N THR A 84 -10.16 -9.79 2.04
CA THR A 84 -10.36 -10.88 2.99
C THR A 84 -11.28 -11.94 2.39
N MET A 85 -11.04 -13.17 2.81
CA MET A 85 -11.86 -14.29 2.42
C MET A 85 -11.99 -15.21 3.62
N ARG A 86 -13.20 -15.69 3.88
CA ARG A 86 -13.39 -16.66 4.95
C ARG A 86 -13.16 -18.06 4.40
N GLU A 87 -12.32 -18.81 5.08
CA GLU A 87 -12.03 -20.19 4.75
C GLU A 87 -12.16 -21.00 6.02
N SER A 88 -13.23 -21.79 6.12
CA SER A 88 -13.60 -22.47 7.35
C SER A 88 -13.81 -21.45 8.48
N GLN A 89 -13.04 -21.55 9.56
CA GLN A 89 -13.14 -20.62 10.67
C GLN A 89 -12.04 -19.56 10.65
N SER A 90 -11.26 -19.54 9.57
CA SER A 90 -10.15 -18.61 9.42
C SER A 90 -10.50 -17.50 8.45
N ILE A 91 -9.94 -16.32 8.71
CA ILE A 91 -10.00 -15.21 7.77
C ILE A 91 -8.66 -15.13 7.08
N ILE A 92 -8.69 -15.16 5.76
CA ILE A 92 -7.48 -15.13 4.93
C ILE A 92 -7.36 -13.73 4.35
N TYR A 93 -6.20 -13.12 4.52
CA TYR A 93 -5.88 -11.80 4.01
C TYR A 93 -5.01 -11.91 2.77
N SER A 94 -5.25 -11.05 1.80
CA SER A 94 -4.47 -11.04 0.55
C SER A 94 -4.37 -9.63 0.01
N LEU A 95 -3.45 -9.45 -0.95
CA LEU A 95 -3.29 -8.18 -1.65
C LEU A 95 -4.11 -8.23 -2.94
N PRO A 96 -5.17 -7.42 -3.05
CA PRO A 96 -5.96 -7.39 -4.27
C PRO A 96 -5.22 -6.63 -5.38
N PRO A 97 -5.57 -6.87 -6.65
CA PRO A 97 -5.00 -6.05 -7.72
C PRO A 97 -5.32 -4.58 -7.49
N GLY A 98 -4.38 -3.70 -7.73
CA GLY A 98 -4.61 -2.27 -7.60
C GLY A 98 -3.35 -1.51 -7.27
N ILE A 99 -3.52 -0.20 -7.09
CA ILE A 99 -2.38 0.69 -6.91
C ILE A 99 -1.62 0.42 -5.61
N ALA A 100 -2.35 0.14 -4.52
CA ALA A 100 -1.70 -0.14 -3.24
C ALA A 100 -0.76 -1.35 -3.36
N THR A 101 -1.24 -2.41 -3.98
CA THR A 101 -0.45 -3.62 -4.18
C THR A 101 0.77 -3.35 -5.05
N ARG A 102 0.63 -2.49 -6.08
CA ARG A 102 1.77 -2.11 -6.91
C ARG A 102 2.80 -1.32 -6.13
N ILE A 103 2.36 -0.41 -5.27
CA ILE A 103 3.26 0.37 -4.42
C ILE A 103 4.03 -0.56 -3.47
N ILE A 104 3.33 -1.48 -2.82
CA ILE A 104 3.98 -2.45 -1.92
C ILE A 104 4.97 -3.32 -2.68
N GLY A 105 4.62 -3.74 -3.88
CA GLY A 105 5.54 -4.51 -4.72
C GLY A 105 6.81 -3.74 -5.04
N LEU A 106 6.69 -2.46 -5.36
CA LEU A 106 7.85 -1.61 -5.65
C LEU A 106 8.72 -1.42 -4.41
N LEU A 107 8.11 -1.19 -3.26
CA LEU A 107 8.86 -1.05 -2.01
C LEU A 107 9.57 -2.35 -1.66
N HIS A 108 8.90 -3.47 -1.86
CA HIS A 108 9.50 -4.77 -1.59
C HIS A 108 10.71 -5.01 -2.51
N GLU A 109 10.59 -4.69 -3.79
CA GLU A 109 11.70 -4.81 -4.72
C GLU A 109 12.88 -3.94 -4.30
N GLU A 110 12.59 -2.72 -3.88
CA GLU A 110 13.62 -1.75 -3.54
C GLU A 110 14.37 -2.14 -2.27
N PHE A 111 13.65 -2.56 -1.24
CA PHE A 111 14.22 -2.75 0.09
C PHE A 111 14.49 -4.20 0.46
N CYS A 112 13.95 -5.15 -0.26
CA CYS A 112 14.11 -6.57 0.04
C CYS A 112 14.76 -7.28 -1.16
N PRO A 113 16.03 -7.03 -1.46
CA PRO A 113 16.69 -7.66 -2.60
C PRO A 113 16.83 -9.17 -2.37
N HIS A 114 16.88 -9.89 -3.47
CA HIS A 114 16.94 -11.35 -3.46
C HIS A 114 18.32 -11.90 -3.18
#